data_cc0489f65feefda2e523c98754c49a1f
#
_entry.id   cc0489f65feefda2e523c98754c49a1f
#
_cell.length_a   1.000
_cell.length_b   1.000
_cell.length_c   1.000
_cell.angle_alpha   90.00
_cell.angle_beta   90.00
_cell.angle_gamma   90.00
#
_symmetry.space_group_name_H-M   'P 1'
#
loop_
_entity.id
_entity.type
_entity.pdbx_description
1 polymer ?
#
loop_
_entity_poly.entity_id
_entity_poly.type
_entity_poly.pdbx_seq_one_letter_code
_entity_poly.pdbx_strand_id
1 'polypeptide(L)'
;MPPWVECPSLTLNLDLPPGERIAGTPDDLMERSRQLLAAVQAEISGGQRWLADAVHLRTTYRFLAETKANAQRVGVDWRDLTLANLSYELVVGMFACSTIALATASGPVLARNMDFWPEKWLARASTLMRFTRGVEIVFVSAGWPGAIGVVSGMSAKGFAVVLNAVGGGSDQMGYPVLLHLRRVLEDAKNFDAAVDWLASERLTAGALFTVVGTENHQRVVVERKPSAFVLRHPIADEPLVTTNDYRGLNASKDGSIEMLLQTSCSRFDALSQLFAKHHATDEVGDSQLLYALTDSRVQQTITAQHMIFRPRKMLSRLFAPRGLVCEDGCV
;
A
#
# COMPACT_ATOMS: atom_id res chain seq x y z
N MET A 1 -10.50 -3.00 -25.39
CA MET A 1 -9.30 -3.21 -24.54
C MET A 1 -9.72 -3.18 -23.07
N PRO A 2 -9.01 -3.86 -22.14
CA PRO A 2 -9.33 -3.79 -20.72
C PRO A 2 -9.13 -2.36 -20.19
N PRO A 3 -9.93 -1.92 -19.18
CA PRO A 3 -9.85 -0.55 -18.64
C PRO A 3 -8.61 -0.29 -17.80
N TRP A 4 -7.70 -1.26 -17.68
CA TRP A 4 -6.43 -1.18 -16.96
C TRP A 4 -5.24 -1.51 -17.87
N VAL A 5 -4.05 -1.13 -17.41
CA VAL A 5 -2.74 -1.44 -18.02
C VAL A 5 -1.78 -1.88 -16.91
N GLU A 6 -0.96 -2.89 -17.19
CA GLU A 6 0.06 -3.35 -16.25
C GLU A 6 1.20 -2.33 -16.15
N CYS A 7 1.60 -2.02 -14.90
CA CYS A 7 2.65 -1.05 -14.62
C CYS A 7 4.04 -1.65 -14.83
N PRO A 8 5.07 -0.83 -15.11
CA PRO A 8 6.45 -1.27 -15.20
C PRO A 8 6.96 -1.84 -13.89
N SER A 9 8.06 -2.60 -13.94
CA SER A 9 8.77 -3.07 -12.76
C SER A 9 10.20 -2.53 -12.71
N LEU A 10 10.70 -2.30 -11.49
CA LEU A 10 12.05 -1.84 -11.20
C LEU A 10 12.68 -2.78 -10.17
N THR A 11 13.93 -3.18 -10.37
CA THR A 11 14.69 -4.00 -9.41
C THR A 11 15.72 -3.12 -8.69
N LEU A 12 15.71 -3.18 -7.36
CA LEU A 12 16.58 -2.43 -6.46
C LEU A 12 17.37 -3.42 -5.60
N ASN A 13 18.67 -3.53 -5.83
CA ASN A 13 19.54 -4.44 -5.07
C ASN A 13 19.96 -3.81 -3.74
N LEU A 14 19.50 -4.38 -2.62
CA LEU A 14 19.77 -3.90 -1.25
C LEU A 14 21.23 -4.08 -0.83
N ASP A 15 22.02 -4.91 -1.52
CA ASP A 15 23.45 -5.07 -1.24
C ASP A 15 24.28 -3.89 -1.75
N LEU A 16 23.74 -3.13 -2.70
CA LEU A 16 24.38 -1.93 -3.22
C LEU A 16 24.18 -0.73 -2.27
N PRO A 17 25.12 0.21 -2.25
CA PRO A 17 24.91 1.51 -1.62
C PRO A 17 23.64 2.20 -2.15
N PRO A 18 22.89 2.95 -1.32
CA PRO A 18 21.61 3.53 -1.73
C PRO A 18 21.65 4.32 -3.04
N GLY A 19 22.72 5.09 -3.30
CA GLY A 19 22.87 5.86 -4.54
C GLY A 19 22.99 4.98 -5.79
N GLU A 20 23.65 3.83 -5.67
CA GLU A 20 23.81 2.88 -6.77
C GLU A 20 22.51 2.09 -7.03
N ARG A 21 21.70 1.83 -5.98
CA ARG A 21 20.39 1.15 -6.12
C ARG A 21 19.48 1.90 -7.07
N ILE A 22 19.38 3.22 -6.90
CA ILE A 22 18.45 4.08 -7.65
C ILE A 22 19.03 4.59 -8.97
N ALA A 23 20.36 4.51 -9.15
CA ALA A 23 21.04 5.06 -10.33
C ALA A 23 20.55 4.47 -11.66
N GLY A 24 20.22 3.16 -11.66
CA GLY A 24 19.72 2.45 -12.84
C GLY A 24 18.22 2.69 -13.17
N THR A 25 17.54 3.55 -12.43
CA THR A 25 16.12 3.85 -12.72
C THR A 25 16.01 4.67 -14.01
N PRO A 26 15.16 4.27 -14.96
CA PRO A 26 14.92 5.01 -16.20
C PRO A 26 14.51 6.47 -15.96
N ASP A 27 15.02 7.39 -16.78
CA ASP A 27 14.80 8.81 -16.59
C ASP A 27 13.34 9.23 -16.72
N ASP A 28 12.58 8.56 -17.58
CA ASP A 28 11.13 8.78 -17.73
C ASP A 28 10.35 8.42 -16.46
N LEU A 29 10.71 7.33 -15.79
CA LEU A 29 10.13 6.95 -14.50
C LEU A 29 10.51 7.93 -13.39
N MET A 30 11.76 8.44 -13.41
CA MET A 30 12.19 9.47 -12.46
C MET A 30 11.45 10.79 -12.68
N GLU A 31 11.18 11.16 -13.93
CA GLU A 31 10.40 12.36 -14.25
C GLU A 31 8.96 12.26 -13.75
N ARG A 32 8.32 11.12 -13.97
CA ARG A 32 6.97 10.85 -13.42
C ARG A 32 6.95 10.93 -11.89
N SER A 33 8.02 10.45 -11.23
CA SER A 33 8.17 10.57 -9.77
C SER A 33 8.32 12.01 -9.32
N ARG A 34 9.06 12.87 -10.06
CA ARG A 34 9.15 14.30 -9.77
C ARG A 34 7.80 14.98 -9.85
N GLN A 35 7.02 14.66 -10.90
CA GLN A 35 5.67 15.20 -11.08
C GLN A 35 4.73 14.80 -9.96
N LEU A 36 4.77 13.52 -9.52
CA LEU A 36 4.02 13.05 -8.36
C LEU A 36 4.43 13.80 -7.09
N LEU A 37 5.75 13.92 -6.83
CA LEU A 37 6.25 14.62 -5.64
C LEU A 37 5.85 16.09 -5.62
N ALA A 38 5.94 16.78 -6.76
CA ALA A 38 5.52 18.18 -6.87
C ALA A 38 4.02 18.34 -6.56
N ALA A 39 3.18 17.42 -7.06
CA ALA A 39 1.75 17.43 -6.79
C ALA A 39 1.43 17.13 -5.31
N VAL A 40 2.11 16.15 -4.69
CA VAL A 40 1.95 15.85 -3.25
C VAL A 40 2.44 17.00 -2.37
N GLN A 41 3.57 17.63 -2.72
CA GLN A 41 4.11 18.76 -1.96
C GLN A 41 3.18 19.99 -1.99
N ALA A 42 2.42 20.20 -3.05
CA ALA A 42 1.44 21.27 -3.12
C ALA A 42 0.33 21.13 -2.06
N GLU A 43 0.04 19.91 -1.61
CA GLU A 43 -0.96 19.60 -0.58
C GLU A 43 -0.39 19.63 0.86
N ILE A 44 0.94 19.53 1.00
CA ILE A 44 1.60 19.51 2.32
C ILE A 44 2.09 20.93 2.64
N SER A 45 1.61 21.51 3.73
CA SER A 45 2.06 22.85 4.17
C SER A 45 3.56 22.86 4.51
N GLY A 46 4.33 23.78 3.88
CA GLY A 46 5.79 23.82 3.95
C GLY A 46 6.43 24.12 5.33
N GLY A 47 5.64 24.37 6.38
CA GLY A 47 6.14 24.71 7.72
C GLY A 47 6.63 23.53 8.59
N GLN A 48 6.57 22.28 8.08
CA GLN A 48 6.74 21.07 8.89
C GLN A 48 8.04 20.31 8.63
N ARG A 49 9.04 20.91 7.98
CA ARG A 49 10.31 20.24 7.62
C ARG A 49 11.07 19.62 8.81
N TRP A 50 10.87 20.12 10.02
CA TRP A 50 11.42 19.55 11.25
C TRP A 50 10.90 18.14 11.55
N LEU A 51 9.69 17.80 11.08
CA LEU A 51 9.14 16.45 11.21
C LEU A 51 10.02 15.41 10.53
N ALA A 52 10.69 15.76 9.44
CA ALA A 52 11.59 14.85 8.74
C ALA A 52 12.76 14.40 9.62
N ASP A 53 13.37 15.32 10.37
CA ASP A 53 14.44 14.99 11.31
C ASP A 53 13.90 14.11 12.47
N ALA A 54 12.71 14.42 12.99
CA ALA A 54 12.05 13.64 14.04
C ALA A 54 11.74 12.20 13.58
N VAL A 55 11.27 12.02 12.35
CA VAL A 55 10.99 10.70 11.75
C VAL A 55 12.26 9.86 11.65
N HIS A 56 13.36 10.43 11.15
CA HIS A 56 14.61 9.69 11.04
C HIS A 56 15.19 9.33 12.41
N LEU A 57 15.08 10.20 13.41
CA LEU A 57 15.43 9.87 14.79
C LEU A 57 14.55 8.70 15.31
N ARG A 58 13.24 8.75 15.07
CA ARG A 58 12.28 7.72 15.49
C ARG A 58 12.57 6.36 14.86
N THR A 59 12.97 6.34 13.60
CA THR A 59 13.35 5.12 12.88
C THR A 59 14.82 4.74 13.08
N THR A 60 15.50 5.32 14.07
CA THR A 60 16.94 5.10 14.34
C THR A 60 17.80 5.27 13.09
N TYR A 61 17.44 6.26 12.26
CA TYR A 61 18.10 6.61 10.99
C TYR A 61 18.14 5.49 9.94
N ARG A 62 17.37 4.41 10.13
CA ARG A 62 17.37 3.23 9.25
C ARG A 62 17.24 3.57 7.77
N PHE A 63 16.38 4.53 7.44
CA PHE A 63 16.05 4.88 6.05
C PHE A 63 16.71 6.17 5.55
N LEU A 64 17.50 6.87 6.39
CA LEU A 64 18.02 8.19 6.06
C LEU A 64 18.95 8.18 4.84
N ALA A 65 19.85 7.20 4.76
CA ALA A 65 20.80 7.12 3.64
C ALA A 65 20.07 6.85 2.32
N GLU A 66 19.08 5.96 2.31
CA GLU A 66 18.24 5.68 1.15
C GLU A 66 17.37 6.89 0.77
N THR A 67 16.79 7.58 1.75
CA THR A 67 16.04 8.82 1.52
C THR A 67 16.88 9.90 0.87
N LYS A 68 18.09 10.13 1.36
CA LYS A 68 19.02 11.12 0.79
C LYS A 68 19.43 10.78 -0.65
N ALA A 69 19.74 9.52 -0.91
CA ALA A 69 20.12 9.06 -2.25
C ALA A 69 18.95 9.20 -3.24
N ASN A 70 17.76 8.79 -2.84
CA ASN A 70 16.55 8.91 -3.66
C ASN A 70 16.21 10.40 -3.91
N ALA A 71 16.30 11.25 -2.88
CA ALA A 71 16.07 12.69 -3.00
C ALA A 71 17.03 13.34 -3.99
N GLN A 72 18.32 12.99 -3.92
CA GLN A 72 19.33 13.47 -4.87
C GLN A 72 19.01 13.04 -6.31
N ARG A 73 18.61 11.78 -6.52
CA ARG A 73 18.27 11.25 -7.86
C ARG A 73 17.00 11.88 -8.42
N VAL A 74 16.01 12.13 -7.57
CA VAL A 74 14.75 12.83 -7.95
C VAL A 74 15.00 14.34 -8.14
N GLY A 75 15.99 14.93 -7.47
CA GLY A 75 16.29 16.36 -7.54
C GLY A 75 15.47 17.21 -6.57
N VAL A 76 15.16 16.68 -5.37
CA VAL A 76 14.45 17.39 -4.30
C VAL A 76 15.26 17.38 -3.00
N ASP A 77 14.89 18.23 -2.04
CA ASP A 77 15.46 18.13 -0.69
C ASP A 77 14.98 16.83 0.00
N TRP A 78 15.87 16.17 0.73
CA TRP A 78 15.56 14.90 1.39
C TRP A 78 14.47 15.04 2.47
N ARG A 79 14.31 16.22 3.10
CA ARG A 79 13.23 16.47 4.04
C ARG A 79 11.88 16.52 3.33
N ASP A 80 11.84 17.12 2.14
CA ASP A 80 10.62 17.16 1.33
C ASP A 80 10.24 15.75 0.85
N LEU A 81 11.22 14.92 0.46
CA LEU A 81 10.97 13.51 0.15
C LEU A 81 10.48 12.74 1.38
N THR A 82 11.05 12.99 2.56
CA THR A 82 10.57 12.38 3.80
C THR A 82 9.11 12.75 4.08
N LEU A 83 8.75 14.03 3.96
CA LEU A 83 7.37 14.47 4.16
C LEU A 83 6.40 13.85 3.15
N ALA A 84 6.79 13.72 1.89
CA ALA A 84 5.99 13.01 0.88
C ALA A 84 5.80 11.53 1.23
N ASN A 85 6.80 10.87 1.82
CA ASN A 85 6.68 9.50 2.35
C ASN A 85 5.87 9.41 3.67
N LEU A 86 5.55 10.54 4.29
CA LEU A 86 4.62 10.67 5.42
C LEU A 86 3.23 11.16 4.99
N SER A 87 2.94 11.16 3.70
CA SER A 87 1.65 11.66 3.20
C SER A 87 0.47 10.95 3.85
N TYR A 88 0.61 9.68 4.23
CA TYR A 88 -0.41 8.94 4.97
C TYR A 88 -0.78 9.62 6.29
N GLU A 89 0.21 10.02 7.08
CA GLU A 89 0.00 10.66 8.37
C GLU A 89 -0.46 12.11 8.25
N LEU A 90 -0.01 12.79 7.20
CA LEU A 90 -0.25 14.23 7.03
C LEU A 90 -1.58 14.52 6.35
N VAL A 91 -2.02 13.65 5.43
CA VAL A 91 -3.19 13.88 4.56
C VAL A 91 -4.04 12.61 4.41
N VAL A 92 -4.28 11.91 5.51
CA VAL A 92 -5.07 10.66 5.57
C VAL A 92 -6.40 10.75 4.80
N GLY A 93 -7.04 11.94 4.78
CA GLY A 93 -8.28 12.18 4.04
C GLY A 93 -8.17 12.08 2.51
N MET A 94 -6.96 12.05 1.94
CA MET A 94 -6.72 11.90 0.51
C MET A 94 -6.66 10.43 0.06
N PHE A 95 -6.83 9.48 0.97
CA PHE A 95 -6.76 8.05 0.69
C PHE A 95 -8.14 7.41 0.86
N ALA A 96 -8.56 6.63 -0.13
CA ALA A 96 -9.57 5.60 0.05
C ALA A 96 -8.99 4.28 -0.43
N CYS A 97 -9.58 3.18 -0.05
CA CYS A 97 -9.10 1.86 -0.46
C CYS A 97 -10.22 0.84 -0.41
N SER A 98 -10.15 -0.15 -1.28
CA SER A 98 -11.02 -1.32 -1.24
C SER A 98 -10.16 -2.56 -1.40
N THR A 99 -10.24 -3.49 -0.45
CA THR A 99 -9.39 -4.67 -0.38
C THR A 99 -10.24 -5.91 -0.20
N ILE A 100 -9.87 -6.99 -0.86
CA ILE A 100 -10.47 -8.31 -0.66
C ILE A 100 -9.38 -9.39 -0.57
N ALA A 101 -9.49 -10.27 0.41
CA ALA A 101 -8.68 -11.46 0.55
C ALA A 101 -9.58 -12.70 0.46
N LEU A 102 -9.29 -13.58 -0.51
CA LEU A 102 -10.03 -14.80 -0.79
C LEU A 102 -9.19 -16.03 -0.48
N ALA A 103 -9.83 -17.08 0.04
CA ALA A 103 -9.29 -18.43 -0.02
C ALA A 103 -9.51 -18.99 -1.42
N THR A 104 -8.54 -19.65 -2.04
CA THR A 104 -8.70 -20.27 -3.37
C THR A 104 -8.05 -21.65 -3.40
N ALA A 105 -8.37 -22.47 -4.40
CA ALA A 105 -7.76 -23.79 -4.58
C ALA A 105 -6.22 -23.71 -4.65
N SER A 106 -5.67 -22.63 -5.17
CA SER A 106 -4.22 -22.41 -5.27
C SER A 106 -3.61 -21.58 -4.12
N GLY A 107 -4.31 -21.46 -3.00
CA GLY A 107 -3.91 -20.65 -1.84
C GLY A 107 -4.51 -19.24 -1.84
N PRO A 108 -4.33 -18.47 -0.78
CA PRO A 108 -5.00 -17.18 -0.65
C PRO A 108 -4.51 -16.17 -1.68
N VAL A 109 -5.43 -15.29 -2.09
CA VAL A 109 -5.16 -14.14 -2.93
C VAL A 109 -5.61 -12.87 -2.24
N LEU A 110 -4.82 -11.81 -2.38
CA LEU A 110 -5.11 -10.46 -1.89
C LEU A 110 -5.20 -9.52 -3.08
N ALA A 111 -6.33 -8.84 -3.23
CA ALA A 111 -6.52 -7.86 -4.29
C ALA A 111 -7.04 -6.53 -3.71
N ARG A 112 -6.60 -5.39 -4.27
CA ARG A 112 -7.00 -4.08 -3.76
C ARG A 112 -7.02 -2.99 -4.82
N ASN A 113 -7.86 -1.97 -4.58
CA ASN A 113 -7.73 -0.62 -5.13
C ASN A 113 -7.01 0.28 -4.16
N MET A 114 -6.09 1.09 -4.66
CA MET A 114 -5.57 2.24 -3.98
C MET A 114 -6.16 3.50 -4.63
N ASP A 115 -6.95 4.19 -3.85
CA ASP A 115 -7.57 5.46 -4.21
C ASP A 115 -6.74 6.55 -3.52
N PHE A 116 -6.18 7.48 -4.30
CA PHE A 116 -5.24 8.48 -3.80
C PHE A 116 -5.29 9.74 -4.68
N TRP A 117 -5.41 10.88 -4.05
CA TRP A 117 -5.25 12.16 -4.72
C TRP A 117 -3.80 12.66 -4.54
N PRO A 118 -3.09 13.01 -5.61
CA PRO A 118 -3.54 13.15 -7.01
C PRO A 118 -3.37 11.86 -7.83
N GLU A 119 -4.48 11.25 -8.22
CA GLU A 119 -4.54 9.91 -8.83
C GLU A 119 -3.77 9.80 -10.14
N LYS A 120 -3.86 10.83 -11.01
CA LYS A 120 -3.19 10.84 -12.31
C LYS A 120 -1.67 10.71 -12.18
N TRP A 121 -1.09 11.45 -11.25
CA TRP A 121 0.37 11.46 -11.06
C TRP A 121 0.84 10.16 -10.42
N LEU A 122 0.08 9.65 -9.44
CA LEU A 122 0.39 8.35 -8.85
C LEU A 122 0.27 7.22 -9.88
N ALA A 123 -0.82 7.17 -10.66
CA ALA A 123 -1.01 6.16 -11.69
C ALA A 123 0.15 6.12 -12.69
N ARG A 124 0.61 7.29 -13.16
CA ARG A 124 1.73 7.42 -14.09
C ARG A 124 3.09 7.06 -13.51
N ALA A 125 3.32 7.33 -12.23
CA ALA A 125 4.56 6.97 -11.52
C ALA A 125 4.54 5.54 -10.98
N SER A 126 3.39 4.85 -11.02
CA SER A 126 3.21 3.51 -10.45
C SER A 126 4.19 2.50 -11.03
N THR A 127 4.91 1.85 -10.13
CA THR A 127 5.98 0.91 -10.47
C THR A 127 5.98 -0.25 -9.47
N LEU A 128 6.06 -1.47 -9.97
CA LEU A 128 6.25 -2.65 -9.13
C LEU A 128 7.74 -2.77 -8.77
N MET A 129 8.11 -2.34 -7.57
CA MET A 129 9.49 -2.33 -7.10
C MET A 129 9.86 -3.66 -6.46
N ARG A 130 10.89 -4.32 -6.99
CA ARG A 130 11.45 -5.58 -6.48
C ARG A 130 12.73 -5.29 -5.74
N PHE A 131 12.72 -5.50 -4.44
CA PHE A 131 13.92 -5.35 -3.60
C PHE A 131 14.61 -6.70 -3.47
N THR A 132 15.90 -6.76 -3.87
CA THR A 132 16.68 -8.01 -3.91
C THR A 132 17.91 -7.93 -3.02
N ARG A 133 18.45 -9.12 -2.65
CA ARG A 133 19.84 -9.30 -2.21
C ARG A 133 20.47 -10.33 -3.15
N GLY A 134 21.53 -9.91 -3.82
CA GLY A 134 21.98 -10.66 -4.99
C GLY A 134 20.84 -10.81 -6.00
N VAL A 135 20.52 -12.05 -6.33
CA VAL A 135 19.43 -12.41 -7.26
C VAL A 135 18.11 -12.74 -6.57
N GLU A 136 18.11 -12.87 -5.25
CA GLU A 136 16.94 -13.27 -4.49
C GLU A 136 16.06 -12.09 -4.13
N ILE A 137 14.75 -12.20 -4.36
CA ILE A 137 13.77 -11.21 -3.91
C ILE A 137 13.68 -11.27 -2.38
N VAL A 138 13.78 -10.12 -1.74
CA VAL A 138 13.49 -9.95 -0.30
C VAL A 138 12.03 -9.59 -0.11
N PHE A 139 11.57 -8.60 -0.85
CA PHE A 139 10.17 -8.21 -0.90
C PHE A 139 9.85 -7.44 -2.18
N VAL A 140 8.56 -7.30 -2.49
CA VAL A 140 8.04 -6.51 -3.59
C VAL A 140 7.10 -5.45 -3.03
N SER A 141 7.16 -4.23 -3.57
CA SER A 141 6.29 -3.12 -3.20
C SER A 141 5.60 -2.54 -4.42
N ALA A 142 4.30 -2.31 -4.35
CA ALA A 142 3.61 -1.44 -5.28
C ALA A 142 3.82 0.01 -4.82
N GLY A 143 4.51 0.82 -5.63
CA GLY A 143 4.92 2.17 -5.25
C GLY A 143 5.33 2.99 -6.47
N TRP A 144 6.35 3.81 -6.29
CA TRP A 144 6.93 4.69 -7.32
C TRP A 144 8.42 4.89 -7.03
N PRO A 145 9.29 5.17 -8.02
CA PRO A 145 10.72 5.42 -7.80
C PRO A 145 10.95 6.60 -6.85
N GLY A 146 11.66 6.35 -5.76
CA GLY A 146 11.85 7.32 -4.66
C GLY A 146 10.96 7.08 -3.44
N ALA A 147 9.96 6.18 -3.53
CA ALA A 147 9.21 5.76 -2.36
C ALA A 147 10.12 4.99 -1.38
N ILE A 148 10.09 5.39 -0.11
CA ILE A 148 10.78 4.70 0.99
C ILE A 148 9.79 3.86 1.78
N GLY A 149 8.65 4.47 2.17
CA GLY A 149 7.54 3.78 2.81
C GLY A 149 6.79 2.85 1.85
N VAL A 150 6.03 1.93 2.41
CA VAL A 150 5.23 0.97 1.65
C VAL A 150 3.77 1.06 2.06
N VAL A 151 2.88 1.04 1.07
CA VAL A 151 1.40 0.95 1.25
C VAL A 151 0.91 -0.46 0.95
N SER A 152 1.57 -1.17 0.04
CA SER A 152 1.20 -2.51 -0.40
C SER A 152 2.42 -3.29 -0.83
N GLY A 153 2.56 -4.51 -0.37
CA GLY A 153 3.69 -5.33 -0.76
C GLY A 153 3.56 -6.79 -0.38
N MET A 154 4.55 -7.57 -0.82
CA MET A 154 4.67 -8.99 -0.56
C MET A 154 6.11 -9.32 -0.20
N SER A 155 6.30 -10.02 0.92
CA SER A 155 7.59 -10.54 1.37
C SER A 155 7.88 -11.92 0.76
N ALA A 156 9.14 -12.17 0.44
CA ALA A 156 9.61 -13.52 0.08
C ALA A 156 9.48 -14.54 1.23
N LYS A 157 9.15 -14.07 2.44
CA LYS A 157 8.85 -14.93 3.60
C LYS A 157 7.42 -15.45 3.60
N GLY A 158 6.70 -15.38 2.46
CA GLY A 158 5.42 -16.03 2.23
C GLY A 158 4.22 -15.28 2.79
N PHE A 159 4.24 -13.95 2.80
CA PHE A 159 3.07 -13.15 3.14
C PHE A 159 2.98 -11.87 2.30
N ALA A 160 1.76 -11.38 2.12
CA ALA A 160 1.51 -10.07 1.54
C ALA A 160 0.67 -9.22 2.51
N VAL A 161 0.88 -7.92 2.46
CA VAL A 161 0.15 -6.96 3.30
C VAL A 161 -0.19 -5.71 2.52
N VAL A 162 -1.39 -5.20 2.74
CA VAL A 162 -1.86 -3.92 2.21
C VAL A 162 -2.46 -3.08 3.32
N LEU A 163 -2.29 -1.77 3.22
CA LEU A 163 -2.78 -0.78 4.15
C LEU A 163 -4.03 -0.10 3.57
N ASN A 164 -5.13 -0.11 4.31
CA ASN A 164 -6.29 0.76 4.06
C ASN A 164 -6.30 1.90 5.07
N ALA A 165 -6.54 3.11 4.58
CA ALA A 165 -6.63 4.30 5.42
C ALA A 165 -7.87 4.27 6.31
N VAL A 166 -7.71 4.74 7.55
CA VAL A 166 -8.81 4.90 8.51
C VAL A 166 -8.48 6.03 9.47
N GLY A 167 -9.50 6.79 9.89
CA GLY A 167 -9.38 7.69 11.03
C GLY A 167 -9.15 6.89 12.31
N GLY A 168 -8.52 7.47 13.32
CA GLY A 168 -8.29 6.71 14.55
C GLY A 168 -7.33 7.37 15.53
N GLY A 169 -7.13 8.68 15.37
CA GLY A 169 -6.22 9.47 16.17
C GLY A 169 -4.78 9.44 15.65
N SER A 170 -3.97 10.30 16.24
CA SER A 170 -2.55 10.41 15.91
C SER A 170 -1.70 10.33 17.18
N ASP A 171 -0.49 9.84 17.05
CA ASP A 171 0.51 9.77 18.11
C ASP A 171 1.89 10.14 17.56
N GLN A 172 2.31 11.37 17.88
CA GLN A 172 3.61 11.87 17.41
C GLN A 172 4.81 11.04 17.90
N MET A 173 4.63 10.21 18.92
CA MET A 173 5.65 9.33 19.47
C MET A 173 5.66 7.95 18.84
N GLY A 174 4.71 7.63 17.95
CA GLY A 174 4.61 6.37 17.26
C GLY A 174 5.65 6.18 16.15
N TYR A 175 5.79 4.96 15.66
CA TYR A 175 6.55 4.65 14.46
C TYR A 175 5.71 5.01 13.22
N PRO A 176 6.27 5.70 12.19
CA PRO A 176 5.52 6.04 11.00
C PRO A 176 4.96 4.81 10.28
N VAL A 177 3.67 4.86 9.94
CA VAL A 177 2.91 3.70 9.47
C VAL A 177 3.52 3.07 8.22
N LEU A 178 3.83 3.88 7.20
CA LEU A 178 4.39 3.36 5.93
C LEU A 178 5.80 2.82 6.08
N LEU A 179 6.61 3.43 6.95
CA LEU A 179 7.97 2.95 7.25
C LEU A 179 7.94 1.69 8.12
N HIS A 180 6.93 1.55 8.99
CA HIS A 180 6.70 0.32 9.74
C HIS A 180 6.33 -0.83 8.80
N LEU A 181 5.41 -0.61 7.87
CA LEU A 181 5.03 -1.62 6.88
C LEU A 181 6.23 -2.04 6.02
N ARG A 182 7.10 -1.11 5.61
CA ARG A 182 8.35 -1.42 4.93
C ARG A 182 9.25 -2.34 5.78
N ARG A 183 9.42 -2.02 7.08
CA ARG A 183 10.20 -2.84 8.01
C ARG A 183 9.64 -4.24 8.15
N VAL A 184 8.31 -4.37 8.27
CA VAL A 184 7.63 -5.67 8.37
C VAL A 184 7.89 -6.53 7.12
N LEU A 185 7.73 -5.97 5.92
CA LEU A 185 7.97 -6.69 4.66
C LEU A 185 9.42 -7.15 4.49
N GLU A 186 10.37 -6.35 4.97
CA GLU A 186 11.81 -6.63 4.85
C GLU A 186 12.30 -7.64 5.89
N ASP A 187 11.82 -7.56 7.14
CA ASP A 187 12.45 -8.25 8.28
C ASP A 187 11.58 -9.32 8.95
N ALA A 188 10.25 -9.29 8.84
CA ALA A 188 9.40 -10.29 9.49
C ALA A 188 9.63 -11.68 8.89
N LYS A 189 9.78 -12.68 9.77
CA LYS A 189 10.24 -14.01 9.38
C LYS A 189 9.18 -14.86 8.68
N ASN A 190 7.90 -14.57 8.89
CA ASN A 190 6.75 -15.32 8.37
C ASN A 190 5.47 -14.50 8.57
N PHE A 191 4.32 -15.06 8.19
CA PHE A 191 3.00 -14.46 8.35
C PHE A 191 2.69 -14.11 9.82
N ASP A 192 2.91 -15.02 10.77
CA ASP A 192 2.57 -14.80 12.18
C ASP A 192 3.40 -13.64 12.77
N ALA A 193 4.71 -13.63 12.50
CA ALA A 193 5.59 -12.54 12.93
C ALA A 193 5.19 -11.20 12.29
N ALA A 194 4.73 -11.20 11.04
CA ALA A 194 4.23 -9.98 10.40
C ALA A 194 2.97 -9.44 11.08
N VAL A 195 2.02 -10.33 11.40
CA VAL A 195 0.79 -9.97 12.14
C VAL A 195 1.14 -9.42 13.52
N ASP A 196 2.02 -10.10 14.28
CA ASP A 196 2.45 -9.67 15.60
C ASP A 196 3.11 -8.28 15.57
N TRP A 197 3.99 -8.02 14.61
CA TRP A 197 4.65 -6.71 14.48
C TRP A 197 3.66 -5.61 14.10
N LEU A 198 2.75 -5.89 13.18
CA LEU A 198 1.69 -4.95 12.79
C LEU A 198 0.74 -4.67 13.95
N ALA A 199 0.49 -5.63 14.83
CA ALA A 199 -0.37 -5.51 15.99
C ALA A 199 0.29 -4.79 17.16
N SER A 200 1.57 -5.03 17.46
CA SER A 200 2.22 -4.63 18.71
C SER A 200 2.92 -3.28 18.66
N GLU A 201 3.45 -2.84 17.51
CA GLU A 201 4.19 -1.58 17.41
C GLU A 201 3.29 -0.37 17.70
N ARG A 202 3.80 0.62 18.42
CA ARG A 202 3.14 1.91 18.60
C ARG A 202 3.26 2.74 17.32
N LEU A 203 2.14 3.07 16.69
CA LEU A 203 2.11 3.75 15.40
C LEU A 203 1.75 5.23 15.52
N THR A 204 2.16 6.03 14.53
CA THR A 204 1.81 7.45 14.43
C THR A 204 0.34 7.69 14.15
N ALA A 205 -0.36 6.77 13.49
CA ALA A 205 -1.75 6.92 13.06
C ALA A 205 -2.52 5.60 13.10
N GLY A 206 -3.85 5.68 12.98
CA GLY A 206 -4.71 4.53 12.77
C GLY A 206 -4.44 3.88 11.41
N ALA A 207 -4.66 2.56 11.30
CA ALA A 207 -4.42 1.80 10.07
C ALA A 207 -5.25 0.51 10.07
N LEU A 208 -5.61 0.04 8.87
CA LEU A 208 -6.18 -1.29 8.66
C LEU A 208 -5.22 -2.08 7.76
N PHE A 209 -4.53 -3.07 8.33
CA PHE A 209 -3.64 -3.93 7.56
C PHE A 209 -4.35 -5.23 7.22
N THR A 210 -4.59 -5.49 5.93
CA THR A 210 -5.03 -6.82 5.49
C THR A 210 -3.80 -7.64 5.14
N VAL A 211 -3.62 -8.77 5.84
CA VAL A 211 -2.47 -9.67 5.69
C VAL A 211 -2.94 -11.02 5.20
N VAL A 212 -2.26 -11.58 4.20
CA VAL A 212 -2.46 -12.95 3.73
C VAL A 212 -1.13 -13.70 3.71
N GLY A 213 -1.16 -14.98 4.08
CA GLY A 213 -0.01 -15.87 4.02
C GLY A 213 -0.05 -16.81 2.82
N THR A 214 0.52 -18.01 2.95
CA THR A 214 0.53 -19.04 1.90
C THR A 214 -0.63 -20.03 2.01
N GLU A 215 -1.27 -20.11 3.19
CA GLU A 215 -2.35 -21.04 3.47
C GLU A 215 -3.68 -20.29 3.61
N ASN A 216 -4.79 -20.91 3.19
CA ASN A 216 -6.11 -20.25 3.13
C ASN A 216 -6.60 -19.71 4.48
N HIS A 217 -6.25 -20.35 5.60
CA HIS A 217 -6.56 -19.86 6.94
C HIS A 217 -5.73 -18.62 7.35
N GLN A 218 -4.62 -18.36 6.67
CA GLN A 218 -3.74 -17.21 6.92
C GLN A 218 -4.30 -15.95 6.23
N ARG A 219 -5.44 -15.47 6.69
CA ARG A 219 -6.09 -14.23 6.25
C ARG A 219 -6.57 -13.46 7.47
N VAL A 220 -6.10 -12.24 7.66
CA VAL A 220 -6.45 -11.41 8.82
C VAL A 220 -6.44 -9.94 8.48
N VAL A 221 -7.32 -9.16 9.10
CA VAL A 221 -7.21 -7.70 9.17
C VAL A 221 -6.74 -7.32 10.56
N VAL A 222 -5.61 -6.63 10.63
CA VAL A 222 -5.13 -5.99 11.85
C VAL A 222 -5.68 -4.57 11.87
N GLU A 223 -6.73 -4.35 12.64
CA GLU A 223 -7.31 -3.02 12.84
C GLU A 223 -6.52 -2.30 13.92
N ARG A 224 -5.98 -1.13 13.61
CA ARG A 224 -5.07 -0.39 14.49
C ARG A 224 -5.53 1.02 14.80
N LYS A 225 -5.50 1.37 16.09
CA LYS A 225 -5.23 2.72 16.60
C LYS A 225 -3.75 2.83 16.99
N PRO A 226 -3.20 4.00 17.27
CA PRO A 226 -1.78 4.13 17.59
C PRO A 226 -1.26 3.13 18.65
N SER A 227 -2.04 2.84 19.70
CA SER A 227 -1.66 1.98 20.83
C SER A 227 -2.62 0.82 21.11
N ALA A 228 -3.62 0.58 20.24
CA ALA A 228 -4.60 -0.48 20.42
C ALA A 228 -4.83 -1.23 19.11
N PHE A 229 -5.21 -2.50 19.19
CA PHE A 229 -5.51 -3.32 18.01
C PHE A 229 -6.63 -4.34 18.28
N VAL A 230 -7.23 -4.78 17.19
CA VAL A 230 -8.11 -5.97 17.12
C VAL A 230 -7.73 -6.76 15.87
N LEU A 231 -7.72 -8.08 15.97
CA LEU A 231 -7.57 -8.98 14.82
C LEU A 231 -8.95 -9.43 14.35
N ARG A 232 -9.25 -9.20 13.07
CA ARG A 232 -10.49 -9.64 12.43
C ARG A 232 -10.15 -10.73 11.42
N HIS A 233 -10.60 -11.94 11.71
CA HIS A 233 -10.47 -13.11 10.84
C HIS A 233 -11.74 -13.30 10.01
N PRO A 234 -11.66 -13.93 8.82
CA PRO A 234 -12.85 -14.36 8.09
C PRO A 234 -13.56 -15.50 8.87
N ILE A 235 -14.86 -15.63 8.69
CA ILE A 235 -15.62 -16.79 9.16
C ILE A 235 -15.37 -17.92 8.13
N ALA A 236 -14.67 -18.97 8.54
CA ALA A 236 -14.28 -20.07 7.65
C ALA A 236 -13.60 -19.56 6.36
N ASP A 237 -14.15 -19.91 5.18
CA ASP A 237 -13.59 -19.56 3.87
C ASP A 237 -14.21 -18.29 3.27
N GLU A 238 -15.06 -17.57 4.02
CA GLU A 238 -15.68 -16.34 3.54
C GLU A 238 -14.66 -15.29 3.07
N PRO A 239 -15.04 -14.46 2.10
CA PRO A 239 -14.25 -13.33 1.68
C PRO A 239 -13.94 -12.37 2.85
N LEU A 240 -12.70 -11.99 3.01
CA LEU A 240 -12.29 -10.98 3.99
C LEU A 240 -12.14 -9.62 3.31
N VAL A 241 -13.16 -8.79 3.45
CA VAL A 241 -13.21 -7.45 2.84
C VAL A 241 -12.76 -6.39 3.84
N THR A 242 -12.07 -5.36 3.35
CA THR A 242 -11.62 -4.20 4.13
C THR A 242 -11.75 -2.94 3.28
N THR A 243 -12.37 -1.91 3.84
CA THR A 243 -12.47 -0.59 3.23
C THR A 243 -11.84 0.46 4.15
N ASN A 244 -12.55 1.50 4.58
CA ASN A 244 -11.95 2.59 5.36
C ASN A 244 -12.62 2.81 6.73
N ASP A 245 -13.23 1.79 7.29
CA ASP A 245 -13.91 1.83 8.58
C ASP A 245 -13.48 0.67 9.50
N TYR A 246 -13.44 0.95 10.80
CA TYR A 246 -13.25 -0.09 11.81
C TYR A 246 -14.52 -0.93 11.95
N ARG A 247 -14.34 -2.25 12.03
CA ARG A 247 -15.43 -3.21 12.26
C ARG A 247 -15.26 -4.01 13.55
N GLY A 248 -14.04 -4.10 14.06
CA GLY A 248 -13.72 -4.71 15.35
C GLY A 248 -13.40 -3.67 16.42
N LEU A 249 -12.75 -2.57 16.06
CA LEU A 249 -12.51 -1.45 16.96
C LEU A 249 -13.64 -0.43 16.85
N ASN A 250 -14.03 0.18 17.99
CA ASN A 250 -14.97 1.30 17.96
C ASN A 250 -14.36 2.48 17.21
N ALA A 251 -15.10 3.02 16.25
CA ALA A 251 -14.74 4.29 15.64
C ALA A 251 -14.58 5.36 16.73
N SER A 252 -13.50 6.12 16.71
CA SER A 252 -13.43 7.32 17.53
C SER A 252 -14.41 8.34 16.96
N LYS A 253 -15.15 9.04 17.82
CA LYS A 253 -16.02 10.15 17.44
C LYS A 253 -15.26 11.39 16.95
N ASP A 254 -13.93 11.31 16.92
CA ASP A 254 -13.08 12.39 16.41
C ASP A 254 -13.29 12.52 14.90
N GLY A 255 -14.06 13.53 14.57
CA GLY A 255 -14.67 13.90 13.33
C GLY A 255 -13.78 14.10 12.12
N SER A 256 -12.90 13.18 11.87
CA SER A 256 -12.06 13.26 10.69
C SER A 256 -12.39 12.14 9.72
N ILE A 257 -12.78 12.53 8.55
CA ILE A 257 -12.83 11.76 7.32
C ILE A 257 -14.22 11.23 7.01
N GLU A 258 -15.20 12.10 7.13
CA GLU A 258 -16.55 11.86 6.67
C GLU A 258 -16.59 11.38 5.19
N MET A 259 -15.72 11.93 4.35
CA MET A 259 -15.60 11.54 2.93
C MET A 259 -15.15 10.08 2.75
N LEU A 260 -14.20 9.58 3.55
CA LEU A 260 -13.78 8.16 3.52
C LEU A 260 -14.90 7.24 3.97
N LEU A 261 -15.66 7.64 4.98
CA LEU A 261 -16.76 6.86 5.53
C LEU A 261 -17.98 6.81 4.61
N GLN A 262 -18.26 7.90 3.87
CA GLN A 262 -19.45 7.99 3.00
C GLN A 262 -19.55 6.85 1.99
N THR A 263 -18.45 6.39 1.41
CA THR A 263 -18.42 5.30 0.43
C THR A 263 -17.92 3.98 0.98
N SER A 264 -17.38 3.95 2.22
CA SER A 264 -16.74 2.77 2.78
C SER A 264 -17.68 1.58 2.88
N CYS A 265 -18.85 1.76 3.50
CA CYS A 265 -19.85 0.69 3.67
C CYS A 265 -20.36 0.18 2.32
N SER A 266 -20.69 1.06 1.38
CA SER A 266 -21.21 0.65 0.07
C SER A 266 -20.19 -0.14 -0.76
N ARG A 267 -18.91 0.24 -0.70
CA ARG A 267 -17.79 -0.51 -1.35
C ARG A 267 -17.55 -1.86 -0.68
N PHE A 268 -17.63 -1.91 0.65
CA PHE A 268 -17.55 -3.16 1.40
C PHE A 268 -18.67 -4.14 0.99
N ASP A 269 -19.90 -3.66 0.97
CA ASP A 269 -21.08 -4.48 0.61
C ASP A 269 -20.99 -4.95 -0.85
N ALA A 270 -20.56 -4.08 -1.77
CA ALA A 270 -20.39 -4.43 -3.18
C ALA A 270 -19.34 -5.54 -3.36
N LEU A 271 -18.14 -5.42 -2.75
CA LEU A 271 -17.12 -6.46 -2.82
C LEU A 271 -17.59 -7.77 -2.17
N SER A 272 -18.27 -7.70 -1.04
CA SER A 272 -18.82 -8.89 -0.37
C SER A 272 -19.84 -9.59 -1.24
N GLN A 273 -20.73 -8.84 -1.91
CA GLN A 273 -21.74 -9.40 -2.82
C GLN A 273 -21.13 -10.05 -4.08
N LEU A 274 -20.10 -9.42 -4.67
CA LEU A 274 -19.43 -9.94 -5.87
C LEU A 274 -18.80 -11.32 -5.63
N PHE A 275 -18.41 -11.63 -4.41
CA PHE A 275 -17.80 -12.91 -4.03
C PHE A 275 -18.64 -13.73 -3.03
N ALA A 276 -19.94 -13.40 -2.85
CA ALA A 276 -20.81 -14.09 -1.88
C ALA A 276 -21.00 -15.60 -2.15
N LYS A 277 -20.80 -16.05 -3.40
CA LYS A 277 -20.89 -17.46 -3.81
C LYS A 277 -19.51 -18.12 -4.04
N HIS A 278 -18.43 -17.42 -3.66
CA HIS A 278 -17.09 -17.94 -3.82
C HIS A 278 -16.77 -18.98 -2.74
N HIS A 279 -16.15 -20.09 -3.14
CA HIS A 279 -15.68 -21.15 -2.26
C HIS A 279 -14.14 -21.30 -2.33
N ALA A 280 -13.54 -21.78 -1.26
CA ALA A 280 -12.08 -21.99 -1.20
C ALA A 280 -11.55 -23.01 -2.22
N THR A 281 -12.43 -23.83 -2.78
CA THR A 281 -12.13 -24.78 -3.86
C THR A 281 -12.12 -24.15 -5.25
N ASP A 282 -12.58 -22.90 -5.37
CA ASP A 282 -12.66 -22.21 -6.66
C ASP A 282 -11.29 -21.58 -6.98
N GLU A 283 -10.96 -21.54 -8.27
CA GLU A 283 -9.88 -20.72 -8.77
C GLU A 283 -10.40 -19.35 -9.17
N VAL A 284 -9.65 -18.31 -8.82
CA VAL A 284 -9.97 -16.93 -9.18
C VAL A 284 -8.86 -16.35 -10.03
N GLY A 285 -9.17 -16.06 -11.29
CA GLY A 285 -8.22 -15.45 -12.24
C GLY A 285 -8.00 -13.95 -11.96
N ASP A 286 -6.86 -13.42 -12.42
CA ASP A 286 -6.54 -11.99 -12.25
C ASP A 286 -7.57 -11.09 -12.93
N SER A 287 -8.07 -11.47 -14.11
CA SER A 287 -9.12 -10.72 -14.80
C SER A 287 -10.42 -10.63 -13.99
N GLN A 288 -10.81 -11.70 -13.31
CA GLN A 288 -12.01 -11.71 -12.46
C GLN A 288 -11.84 -10.74 -11.26
N LEU A 289 -10.66 -10.74 -10.62
CA LEU A 289 -10.34 -9.81 -9.55
C LEU A 289 -10.34 -8.36 -10.05
N LEU A 290 -9.71 -8.10 -11.20
CA LEU A 290 -9.67 -6.76 -11.80
C LEU A 290 -11.06 -6.27 -12.20
N TYR A 291 -11.93 -7.11 -12.75
CA TYR A 291 -13.32 -6.72 -13.02
C TYR A 291 -14.09 -6.39 -11.74
N ALA A 292 -13.88 -7.12 -10.65
CA ALA A 292 -14.48 -6.79 -9.36
C ALA A 292 -13.95 -5.47 -8.78
N LEU A 293 -12.65 -5.21 -8.91
CA LEU A 293 -12.03 -3.96 -8.47
C LEU A 293 -12.45 -2.74 -9.32
N THR A 294 -12.78 -2.96 -10.61
CA THR A 294 -13.25 -1.90 -11.54
C THR A 294 -14.77 -1.83 -11.62
N ASP A 295 -15.52 -2.60 -10.85
CA ASP A 295 -16.98 -2.45 -10.71
C ASP A 295 -17.29 -1.02 -10.24
N SER A 296 -18.28 -0.37 -10.86
CA SER A 296 -18.64 1.03 -10.61
C SER A 296 -19.06 1.31 -9.16
N ARG A 297 -19.44 0.28 -8.40
CA ARG A 297 -19.77 0.37 -6.97
C ARG A 297 -18.51 0.31 -6.08
N VAL A 298 -17.36 -0.11 -6.61
CA VAL A 298 -16.09 -0.32 -5.89
C VAL A 298 -15.04 0.70 -6.28
N GLN A 299 -14.84 0.90 -7.58
CA GLN A 299 -13.87 1.86 -8.11
C GLN A 299 -14.30 3.29 -7.83
N GLN A 300 -13.37 4.11 -7.34
CA GLN A 300 -13.58 5.53 -7.10
C GLN A 300 -12.98 6.37 -8.24
N THR A 301 -13.38 7.62 -8.36
CA THR A 301 -12.83 8.55 -9.35
C THR A 301 -11.33 8.79 -9.18
N ILE A 302 -10.85 8.66 -7.93
CA ILE A 302 -9.44 8.81 -7.55
C ILE A 302 -8.69 7.46 -7.46
N THR A 303 -9.23 6.37 -8.00
CA THR A 303 -8.52 5.08 -8.04
C THR A 303 -7.30 5.20 -8.95
N ALA A 304 -6.11 5.06 -8.38
CA ALA A 304 -4.83 5.18 -9.09
C ALA A 304 -4.17 3.83 -9.39
N GLN A 305 -4.42 2.82 -8.57
CA GLN A 305 -3.76 1.50 -8.67
C GLN A 305 -4.72 0.35 -8.38
N HIS A 306 -4.52 -0.76 -9.11
CA HIS A 306 -5.10 -2.08 -8.81
C HIS A 306 -3.95 -3.07 -8.57
N MET A 307 -4.03 -3.86 -7.50
CA MET A 307 -2.96 -4.78 -7.12
C MET A 307 -3.50 -6.17 -6.84
N ILE A 308 -2.69 -7.18 -7.19
CA ILE A 308 -2.97 -8.59 -6.90
C ILE A 308 -1.69 -9.22 -6.34
N PHE A 309 -1.82 -9.87 -5.18
CA PHE A 309 -0.74 -10.62 -4.53
C PHE A 309 -1.18 -12.06 -4.28
N ARG A 310 -0.31 -13.02 -4.63
CA ARG A 310 -0.48 -14.46 -4.42
C ARG A 310 0.78 -14.99 -3.72
N PRO A 311 0.87 -14.93 -2.37
CA PRO A 311 2.11 -15.29 -1.64
C PRO A 311 2.57 -16.72 -1.90
N ARG A 312 1.66 -17.69 -1.99
CA ARG A 312 2.01 -19.09 -2.27
C ARG A 312 2.69 -19.28 -3.63
N LYS A 313 2.36 -18.44 -4.63
CA LYS A 313 2.95 -18.45 -5.97
C LYS A 313 4.09 -17.45 -6.14
N MET A 314 4.41 -16.66 -5.12
CA MET A 314 5.33 -15.51 -5.19
C MET A 314 5.00 -14.56 -6.36
N LEU A 315 3.72 -14.37 -6.65
CA LEU A 315 3.22 -13.55 -7.74
C LEU A 315 2.66 -12.22 -7.21
N SER A 316 3.16 -11.13 -7.77
CA SER A 316 2.68 -9.77 -7.52
C SER A 316 2.45 -9.07 -8.85
N ARG A 317 1.30 -8.43 -9.01
CA ARG A 317 0.96 -7.64 -10.20
C ARG A 317 0.40 -6.29 -9.79
N LEU A 318 0.79 -5.28 -10.54
CA LEU A 318 0.35 -3.89 -10.35
C LEU A 318 -0.21 -3.37 -11.67
N PHE A 319 -1.38 -2.75 -11.59
CA PHE A 319 -2.06 -2.15 -12.73
C PHE A 319 -2.48 -0.73 -12.39
N ALA A 320 -2.65 0.09 -13.41
CA ALA A 320 -3.24 1.42 -13.30
C ALA A 320 -4.44 1.55 -14.25
N PRO A 321 -5.41 2.41 -13.94
CA PRO A 321 -6.49 2.75 -14.85
C PRO A 321 -5.93 3.30 -16.18
N ARG A 322 -6.33 2.70 -17.30
CA ARG A 322 -5.83 3.07 -18.63
C ARG A 322 -6.00 4.56 -18.92
N GLY A 323 -7.16 5.13 -18.59
CA GLY A 323 -7.45 6.54 -18.84
C GLY A 323 -6.57 7.53 -18.06
N LEU A 324 -5.84 7.09 -17.01
CA LEU A 324 -4.91 7.94 -16.28
C LEU A 324 -3.47 7.88 -16.81
N VAL A 325 -3.10 6.79 -17.48
CA VAL A 325 -1.73 6.51 -17.92
C VAL A 325 -1.53 6.80 -19.39
N CYS A 326 -2.50 6.39 -20.24
CA CYS A 326 -2.45 6.65 -21.67
C CYS A 326 -2.97 8.07 -21.97
N GLU A 327 -2.19 8.89 -22.67
CA GLU A 327 -2.67 10.13 -23.25
C GLU A 327 -3.59 9.79 -24.43
N ASP A 328 -4.55 10.69 -24.74
CA ASP A 328 -5.44 10.55 -25.89
C ASP A 328 -4.60 10.30 -27.15
N GLY A 329 -4.58 9.05 -27.64
CA GLY A 329 -3.80 8.66 -28.81
C GLY A 329 -3.10 7.30 -28.75
N CYS A 330 -3.01 6.64 -27.59
CA CYS A 330 -2.55 5.25 -27.51
C CYS A 330 -3.68 4.29 -27.90
N VAL A 331 -3.88 4.12 -29.22
CA VAL A 331 -4.77 3.10 -29.82
C VAL A 331 -4.04 1.76 -29.92
#